data_3c565c1a7adcb0c54b87443af5a633cc
#
_entry.id   3c565c1a7adcb0c54b87443af5a633cc
#
_cell.length_a   1.000
_cell.length_b   1.000
_cell.length_c   1.000
_cell.angle_alpha   90.00
_cell.angle_beta   90.00
_cell.angle_gamma   90.00
#
_symmetry.space_group_name_H-M   'P 1'
#
loop_
_entity.id
_entity.type
_entity.pdbx_description
1 polymer ?
#
loop_
_entity_poly.entity_id
_entity_poly.type
_entity_poly.pdbx_seq_one_letter_code
_entity_poly.pdbx_strand_id
1 'polypeptide(L)'
;MIMATSAWDLHLQSKGRFTLGLGTQVKGHNVRRFSVPWSPPQPRLREYVQSLRTIWRCWETGEKLDFQGEHYAFSLMTPEFSPPKSGLGPIPISIAAVGPALLRLAGEVCDGVRLHVFATRKYVEEMALPEIRSGLKKAGRDRSNFEVWGGGFIVTGKDEAALVQEREAVRYRIAFYGSTRSYHPILALHGWEDLGLKLHEMSKKGQWKQMAAQVPDEVLEEFAVIATYDNLVSKLTERFSGQTDCMTLPMPEGIPDTEARELIQEIKKINNPFISFPKSW
;
A
#
# COMPACT_ATOMS: atom_id res chain seq x y z
N MET A 1 -0.36 -2.67 -22.78
CA MET A 1 0.35 -3.90 -23.22
C MET A 1 1.68 -4.10 -22.46
N ILE A 2 2.64 -3.17 -22.50
CA ILE A 2 3.98 -3.34 -21.86
C ILE A 2 3.90 -3.85 -20.41
N MET A 3 3.08 -3.22 -19.57
CA MET A 3 2.91 -3.67 -18.17
C MET A 3 2.32 -5.09 -18.08
N ALA A 4 1.40 -5.44 -18.98
CA ALA A 4 0.83 -6.78 -19.01
C ALA A 4 1.90 -7.83 -19.28
N THR A 5 2.77 -7.60 -20.28
CA THR A 5 3.89 -8.49 -20.65
C THR A 5 4.89 -8.60 -19.50
N SER A 6 5.36 -7.46 -18.95
CA SER A 6 6.34 -7.49 -17.85
C SER A 6 5.81 -8.21 -16.61
N ALA A 7 4.54 -8.00 -16.25
CA ALA A 7 3.94 -8.68 -15.12
C ALA A 7 3.77 -10.19 -15.36
N TRP A 8 3.44 -10.58 -16.60
CA TRP A 8 3.34 -11.99 -17.00
C TRP A 8 4.68 -12.73 -16.87
N ASP A 9 5.75 -12.12 -17.38
CA ASP A 9 7.10 -12.68 -17.29
C ASP A 9 7.55 -12.84 -15.83
N LEU A 10 7.33 -11.83 -15.01
CA LEU A 10 7.65 -11.90 -13.57
C LEU A 10 6.80 -12.95 -12.83
N HIS A 11 5.54 -13.10 -13.22
CA HIS A 11 4.66 -14.12 -12.66
C HIS A 11 5.15 -15.53 -12.98
N LEU A 12 5.53 -15.78 -14.23
CA LEU A 12 6.11 -17.05 -14.67
C LEU A 12 7.43 -17.34 -13.93
N GLN A 13 8.38 -16.40 -13.94
CA GLN A 13 9.69 -16.55 -13.29
C GLN A 13 9.58 -16.77 -11.79
N SER A 14 8.62 -16.10 -11.14
CA SER A 14 8.37 -16.28 -9.72
C SER A 14 7.55 -17.51 -9.35
N LYS A 15 7.09 -18.28 -10.34
CA LYS A 15 6.18 -19.44 -10.15
C LYS A 15 4.92 -19.04 -9.35
N GLY A 16 4.26 -17.96 -9.78
CA GLY A 16 3.02 -17.48 -9.18
C GLY A 16 3.16 -16.66 -7.90
N ARG A 17 4.37 -16.32 -7.47
CA ARG A 17 4.60 -15.51 -6.25
C ARG A 17 4.55 -14.00 -6.47
N PHE A 18 4.55 -13.54 -7.71
CA PHE A 18 4.55 -12.11 -8.05
C PHE A 18 3.19 -11.48 -7.79
N THR A 19 3.19 -10.30 -7.20
CA THR A 19 2.02 -9.42 -7.06
C THR A 19 2.33 -8.09 -7.73
N LEU A 20 1.45 -7.62 -8.61
CA LEU A 20 1.61 -6.33 -9.29
C LEU A 20 1.13 -5.20 -8.39
N GLY A 21 2.05 -4.30 -8.00
CA GLY A 21 1.72 -3.07 -7.29
C GLY A 21 1.54 -1.88 -8.25
N LEU A 22 0.42 -1.16 -8.13
CA LEU A 22 0.11 0.02 -8.94
C LEU A 22 -0.16 1.24 -8.06
N GLY A 23 0.11 2.44 -8.60
CA GLY A 23 -0.16 3.69 -7.92
C GLY A 23 -0.41 4.83 -8.91
N THR A 24 -1.26 5.78 -8.50
CA THR A 24 -1.67 6.92 -9.36
C THR A 24 -0.68 8.06 -9.35
N GLN A 25 0.25 8.10 -8.40
CA GLN A 25 1.05 9.27 -8.10
C GLN A 25 0.20 10.54 -7.79
N VAL A 26 0.85 11.58 -7.30
CA VAL A 26 0.20 12.88 -7.07
C VAL A 26 0.28 13.77 -8.31
N LYS A 27 -0.70 14.65 -8.49
CA LYS A 27 -0.81 15.56 -9.65
C LYS A 27 0.50 16.30 -9.95
N GLY A 28 1.16 16.83 -8.91
CA GLY A 28 2.40 17.59 -9.07
C GLY A 28 3.54 16.78 -9.71
N HIS A 29 3.68 15.50 -9.35
CA HIS A 29 4.67 14.62 -9.96
C HIS A 29 4.28 14.25 -11.39
N ASN A 30 3.03 13.88 -11.64
CA ASN A 30 2.57 13.56 -12.99
C ASN A 30 2.85 14.72 -13.95
N VAL A 31 2.36 15.92 -13.63
CA VAL A 31 2.43 17.05 -14.54
C VAL A 31 3.84 17.64 -14.64
N ARG A 32 4.51 17.88 -13.49
CA ARG A 32 5.77 18.67 -13.48
C ARG A 32 7.04 17.85 -13.49
N ARG A 33 6.97 16.55 -13.12
CA ARG A 33 8.16 15.68 -13.10
C ARG A 33 8.15 14.66 -14.24
N PHE A 34 6.97 14.09 -14.56
CA PHE A 34 6.86 13.06 -15.59
C PHE A 34 6.29 13.58 -16.90
N SER A 35 5.85 14.85 -16.96
CA SER A 35 5.24 15.46 -18.16
C SER A 35 4.02 14.68 -18.66
N VAL A 36 3.23 14.11 -17.75
CA VAL A 36 2.02 13.36 -18.07
C VAL A 36 0.79 14.22 -17.78
N PRO A 37 -0.15 14.38 -18.73
CA PRO A 37 -1.40 15.10 -18.50
C PRO A 37 -2.17 14.50 -17.31
N TRP A 38 -2.74 15.38 -16.48
CA TRP A 38 -3.55 14.94 -15.37
C TRP A 38 -4.97 14.61 -15.82
N SER A 39 -5.44 13.45 -15.41
CA SER A 39 -6.84 13.04 -15.46
C SER A 39 -7.29 12.50 -14.10
N PRO A 40 -8.61 12.46 -13.81
CA PRO A 40 -9.12 11.84 -12.58
C PRO A 40 -8.56 10.43 -12.42
N PRO A 41 -7.85 10.13 -11.31
CA PRO A 41 -7.08 8.89 -11.23
C PRO A 41 -7.94 7.64 -11.01
N GLN A 42 -9.07 7.76 -10.32
CA GLN A 42 -9.87 6.62 -9.92
C GLN A 42 -10.53 5.90 -11.11
N PRO A 43 -11.26 6.55 -12.06
CA PRO A 43 -11.82 5.86 -13.21
C PRO A 43 -10.75 5.29 -14.14
N ARG A 44 -9.67 6.05 -14.37
CA ARG A 44 -8.56 5.59 -15.19
C ARG A 44 -7.86 4.36 -14.61
N LEU A 45 -7.62 4.33 -13.30
CA LEU A 45 -6.99 3.18 -12.64
C LEU A 45 -7.92 1.95 -12.64
N ARG A 46 -9.23 2.15 -12.52
CA ARG A 46 -10.23 1.08 -12.66
C ARG A 46 -10.07 0.37 -14.00
N GLU A 47 -10.13 1.13 -15.08
CA GLU A 47 -10.02 0.58 -16.43
C GLU A 47 -8.64 -0.05 -16.66
N TYR A 48 -7.58 0.54 -16.12
CA TYR A 48 -6.23 -0.02 -16.22
C TYR A 48 -6.13 -1.40 -15.58
N VAL A 49 -6.68 -1.58 -14.38
CA VAL A 49 -6.74 -2.88 -13.70
C VAL A 49 -7.59 -3.88 -14.50
N GLN A 50 -8.76 -3.46 -14.93
CA GLN A 50 -9.68 -4.33 -15.70
C GLN A 50 -9.08 -4.74 -17.04
N SER A 51 -8.42 -3.82 -17.75
CA SER A 51 -7.76 -4.12 -19.04
C SER A 51 -6.60 -5.12 -18.87
N LEU A 52 -5.79 -4.99 -17.81
CA LEU A 52 -4.74 -5.97 -17.51
C LEU A 52 -5.33 -7.37 -17.28
N ARG A 53 -6.42 -7.48 -16.51
CA ARG A 53 -7.09 -8.76 -16.28
C ARG A 53 -7.65 -9.37 -17.56
N THR A 54 -8.23 -8.55 -18.44
CA THR A 54 -8.75 -9.01 -19.74
C THR A 54 -7.63 -9.48 -20.64
N ILE A 55 -6.48 -8.78 -20.69
CA ILE A 55 -5.32 -9.20 -21.47
C ILE A 55 -4.76 -10.53 -20.95
N TRP A 56 -4.54 -10.67 -19.65
CA TRP A 56 -4.02 -11.92 -19.06
C TRP A 56 -4.98 -13.09 -19.22
N ARG A 57 -6.29 -12.85 -19.10
CA ARG A 57 -7.31 -13.90 -19.35
C ARG A 57 -7.26 -14.35 -20.80
N CYS A 58 -7.13 -13.44 -21.77
CA CYS A 58 -6.94 -13.77 -23.17
C CYS A 58 -5.74 -14.69 -23.36
N TRP A 59 -4.60 -14.39 -22.73
CA TRP A 59 -3.40 -15.23 -22.84
C TRP A 59 -3.55 -16.60 -22.16
N GLU A 60 -4.18 -16.68 -21.02
CA GLU A 60 -4.33 -17.95 -20.28
C GLU A 60 -5.42 -18.85 -20.87
N THR A 61 -6.58 -18.29 -21.19
CA THR A 61 -7.76 -19.08 -21.59
C THR A 61 -7.90 -19.23 -23.10
N GLY A 62 -7.32 -18.31 -23.88
CA GLY A 62 -7.55 -18.20 -25.32
C GLY A 62 -8.83 -17.45 -25.70
N GLU A 63 -9.52 -16.84 -24.73
CA GLU A 63 -10.66 -15.97 -25.02
C GLU A 63 -10.23 -14.78 -25.89
N LYS A 64 -11.14 -14.32 -26.76
CA LYS A 64 -10.88 -13.14 -27.59
C LYS A 64 -10.61 -11.91 -26.73
N LEU A 65 -9.54 -11.18 -27.05
CA LEU A 65 -9.27 -9.90 -26.40
C LEU A 65 -10.33 -8.88 -26.84
N ASP A 66 -11.13 -8.43 -25.90
CA ASP A 66 -12.14 -7.38 -26.13
C ASP A 66 -12.33 -6.58 -24.83
N PHE A 67 -11.69 -5.44 -24.77
CA PHE A 67 -11.84 -4.46 -23.69
C PHE A 67 -12.12 -3.09 -24.28
N GLN A 68 -13.26 -2.49 -23.96
CA GLN A 68 -13.69 -1.16 -24.38
C GLN A 68 -13.97 -0.31 -23.16
N GLY A 69 -13.22 0.77 -22.98
CA GLY A 69 -13.36 1.74 -21.92
C GLY A 69 -13.23 3.17 -22.43
N GLU A 70 -13.36 4.13 -21.53
CA GLU A 70 -13.18 5.56 -21.84
C GLU A 70 -11.69 5.90 -22.02
N HIS A 71 -10.82 5.26 -21.24
CA HIS A 71 -9.38 5.54 -21.22
C HIS A 71 -8.55 4.52 -21.98
N TYR A 72 -9.03 3.30 -22.13
CA TYR A 72 -8.30 2.19 -22.75
C TYR A 72 -9.21 1.34 -23.63
N ALA A 73 -8.69 0.90 -24.79
CA ALA A 73 -9.34 -0.06 -25.64
C ALA A 73 -8.32 -1.07 -26.16
N PHE A 74 -8.63 -2.36 -26.07
CA PHE A 74 -7.78 -3.46 -26.52
C PHE A 74 -8.66 -4.51 -27.22
N SER A 75 -8.45 -4.71 -28.53
CA SER A 75 -9.26 -5.63 -29.35
C SER A 75 -8.44 -6.50 -30.29
N LEU A 76 -7.11 -6.36 -30.29
CA LEU A 76 -6.21 -7.11 -31.16
C LEU A 76 -5.22 -7.94 -30.34
N MET A 77 -5.24 -9.26 -30.56
CA MET A 77 -4.24 -10.20 -30.06
C MET A 77 -4.08 -11.31 -31.10
N THR A 78 -2.89 -11.44 -31.63
CA THR A 78 -2.56 -12.51 -32.58
C THR A 78 -1.72 -13.60 -31.91
N PRO A 79 -1.71 -14.82 -32.45
CA PRO A 79 -0.91 -15.92 -31.84
C PRO A 79 0.57 -15.57 -31.66
N GLU A 80 1.17 -14.83 -32.62
CA GLU A 80 2.58 -14.45 -32.58
C GLU A 80 2.93 -13.48 -31.46
N PHE A 81 1.95 -12.73 -30.95
CA PHE A 81 2.11 -11.77 -29.83
C PHE A 81 1.52 -12.26 -28.52
N SER A 82 1.02 -13.50 -28.49
CA SER A 82 0.50 -14.14 -27.29
C SER A 82 1.61 -14.95 -26.62
N PRO A 83 1.95 -14.67 -25.34
CA PRO A 83 2.87 -15.52 -24.63
C PRO A 83 2.26 -16.92 -24.40
N PRO A 84 3.07 -17.93 -24.08
CA PRO A 84 2.57 -19.23 -23.65
C PRO A 84 1.66 -19.09 -22.41
N LYS A 85 0.68 -19.99 -22.29
CA LYS A 85 -0.13 -20.11 -21.07
C LYS A 85 0.76 -20.29 -19.85
N SER A 86 0.42 -19.65 -18.76
CA SER A 86 1.19 -19.76 -17.52
C SER A 86 0.93 -21.09 -16.79
N GLY A 87 -0.27 -21.60 -16.89
CA GLY A 87 -0.75 -22.72 -16.06
C GLY A 87 -0.88 -22.33 -14.58
N LEU A 88 -0.79 -21.04 -14.26
CA LEU A 88 -0.84 -20.49 -12.92
C LEU A 88 -2.18 -19.76 -12.70
N GLY A 89 -2.49 -19.45 -11.45
CA GLY A 89 -3.63 -18.59 -11.12
C GLY A 89 -3.45 -17.14 -11.58
N PRO A 90 -4.48 -16.29 -11.41
CA PRO A 90 -4.44 -14.88 -11.77
C PRO A 90 -3.30 -14.14 -11.07
N ILE A 91 -2.70 -13.17 -11.76
CA ILE A 91 -1.71 -12.26 -11.16
C ILE A 91 -2.44 -11.34 -10.18
N PRO A 92 -2.12 -11.38 -8.88
CA PRO A 92 -2.73 -10.48 -7.92
C PRO A 92 -2.34 -9.03 -8.21
N ILE A 93 -3.31 -8.12 -8.09
CA ILE A 93 -3.09 -6.67 -8.26
C ILE A 93 -3.37 -5.97 -6.93
N SER A 94 -2.38 -5.19 -6.46
CA SER A 94 -2.51 -4.32 -5.29
C SER A 94 -2.34 -2.87 -5.71
N ILE A 95 -3.10 -1.96 -5.11
CA ILE A 95 -2.96 -0.52 -5.39
C ILE A 95 -2.57 0.27 -4.14
N ALA A 96 -1.74 1.30 -4.32
CA ALA A 96 -1.49 2.28 -3.27
C ALA A 96 -2.71 3.19 -3.12
N ALA A 97 -3.27 3.27 -1.92
CA ALA A 97 -4.44 4.09 -1.64
C ALA A 97 -4.36 4.78 -0.27
N VAL A 98 -4.88 6.01 -0.20
CA VAL A 98 -4.98 6.81 1.02
C VAL A 98 -6.41 7.34 1.20
N GLY A 99 -6.99 7.91 0.15
CA GLY A 99 -8.33 8.50 0.21
C GLY A 99 -9.45 7.48 -0.02
N PRO A 100 -10.67 7.78 0.45
CA PRO A 100 -11.82 6.85 0.45
C PRO A 100 -12.15 6.28 -0.94
N ALA A 101 -12.07 7.10 -1.99
CA ALA A 101 -12.41 6.66 -3.34
C ALA A 101 -11.47 5.55 -3.87
N LEU A 102 -10.15 5.67 -3.62
CA LEU A 102 -9.18 4.64 -4.03
C LEU A 102 -9.22 3.41 -3.13
N LEU A 103 -9.48 3.58 -1.83
CA LEU A 103 -9.67 2.47 -0.90
C LEU A 103 -10.89 1.61 -1.32
N ARG A 104 -12.01 2.26 -1.66
CA ARG A 104 -13.19 1.57 -2.18
C ARG A 104 -12.92 0.90 -3.52
N LEU A 105 -12.22 1.57 -4.43
CA LEU A 105 -11.80 1.00 -5.71
C LEU A 105 -10.93 -0.24 -5.52
N ALA A 106 -9.99 -0.22 -4.57
CA ALA A 106 -9.16 -1.39 -4.25
C ALA A 106 -10.05 -2.62 -3.92
N GLY A 107 -11.01 -2.46 -3.02
CA GLY A 107 -11.98 -3.52 -2.70
C GLY A 107 -12.82 -3.99 -3.88
N GLU A 108 -13.18 -3.09 -4.81
CA GLU A 108 -14.00 -3.43 -5.96
C GLU A 108 -13.26 -4.26 -7.03
N VAL A 109 -12.01 -3.90 -7.37
CA VAL A 109 -11.35 -4.44 -8.57
C VAL A 109 -9.94 -5.02 -8.36
N CYS A 110 -9.34 -4.81 -7.17
CA CYS A 110 -7.98 -5.29 -6.88
C CYS A 110 -7.99 -6.46 -5.89
N ASP A 111 -6.84 -7.12 -5.71
CA ASP A 111 -6.67 -8.23 -4.78
C ASP A 111 -6.02 -7.78 -3.47
N GLY A 112 -5.59 -6.53 -3.41
CA GLY A 112 -5.03 -5.95 -2.21
C GLY A 112 -4.89 -4.44 -2.28
N VAL A 113 -4.50 -3.88 -1.13
CA VAL A 113 -4.18 -2.46 -0.98
C VAL A 113 -2.88 -2.30 -0.23
N ARG A 114 -2.09 -1.32 -0.65
CA ARG A 114 -0.92 -0.83 0.10
C ARG A 114 -1.28 0.50 0.75
N LEU A 115 -1.46 0.46 2.07
CA LEU A 115 -1.65 1.65 2.87
C LEU A 115 -0.32 2.41 3.00
N HIS A 116 -0.40 3.71 3.04
CA HIS A 116 0.78 4.54 3.25
C HIS A 116 1.29 4.41 4.69
N VAL A 117 2.60 4.54 4.90
CA VAL A 117 3.18 4.56 6.25
C VAL A 117 2.68 5.72 7.11
N PHE A 118 2.25 6.82 6.48
CA PHE A 118 1.55 7.91 7.16
C PHE A 118 0.09 7.52 7.43
N ALA A 119 -0.09 6.59 8.34
CA ALA A 119 -1.38 6.06 8.78
C ALA A 119 -1.34 5.77 10.28
N THR A 120 -2.44 6.05 10.96
CA THR A 120 -2.65 5.71 12.37
C THR A 120 -3.57 4.50 12.48
N ARG A 121 -3.61 3.85 13.64
CA ARG A 121 -4.57 2.79 13.91
C ARG A 121 -6.01 3.28 13.69
N LYS A 122 -6.34 4.45 14.23
CA LYS A 122 -7.64 5.08 14.09
C LYS A 122 -8.03 5.30 12.62
N TYR A 123 -7.09 5.78 11.78
CA TYR A 123 -7.34 5.92 10.34
C TYR A 123 -7.65 4.57 9.67
N VAL A 124 -6.93 3.51 10.04
CA VAL A 124 -7.19 2.17 9.48
C VAL A 124 -8.55 1.67 9.89
N GLU A 125 -8.94 1.80 11.16
CA GLU A 125 -10.22 1.32 11.71
C GLU A 125 -11.43 2.12 11.21
N GLU A 126 -11.34 3.44 11.23
CA GLU A 126 -12.49 4.33 11.01
C GLU A 126 -12.66 4.75 9.54
N MET A 127 -11.59 4.69 8.73
CA MET A 127 -11.65 5.10 7.33
C MET A 127 -11.24 3.98 6.37
N ALA A 128 -10.02 3.43 6.49
CA ALA A 128 -9.48 2.56 5.45
C ALA A 128 -10.26 1.24 5.33
N LEU A 129 -10.42 0.50 6.42
CA LEU A 129 -11.14 -0.78 6.41
C LEU A 129 -12.63 -0.65 6.07
N PRO A 130 -13.39 0.35 6.56
CA PRO A 130 -14.78 0.56 6.15
C PRO A 130 -14.92 0.79 4.63
N GLU A 131 -14.06 1.61 4.03
CA GLU A 131 -14.10 1.86 2.60
C GLU A 131 -13.72 0.64 1.76
N ILE A 132 -12.70 -0.11 2.18
CA ILE A 132 -12.32 -1.37 1.55
C ILE A 132 -13.48 -2.37 1.61
N ARG A 133 -14.09 -2.54 2.79
CA ARG A 133 -15.26 -3.44 2.98
C ARG A 133 -16.45 -3.04 2.10
N SER A 134 -16.69 -1.73 1.96
CA SER A 134 -17.72 -1.21 1.06
C SER A 134 -17.46 -1.63 -0.39
N GLY A 135 -16.21 -1.51 -0.85
CA GLY A 135 -15.79 -1.94 -2.18
C GLY A 135 -15.92 -3.45 -2.39
N LEU A 136 -15.44 -4.24 -1.44
CA LEU A 136 -15.56 -5.71 -1.46
C LEU A 136 -17.02 -6.15 -1.51
N LYS A 137 -17.87 -5.59 -0.65
CA LYS A 137 -19.32 -5.88 -0.62
C LYS A 137 -19.99 -5.58 -1.96
N LYS A 138 -19.68 -4.43 -2.57
CA LYS A 138 -20.21 -4.04 -3.88
C LYS A 138 -19.83 -5.05 -4.99
N ALA A 139 -18.64 -5.64 -4.89
CA ALA A 139 -18.12 -6.62 -5.84
C ALA A 139 -18.44 -8.08 -5.47
N GLY A 140 -19.17 -8.34 -4.38
CA GLY A 140 -19.48 -9.70 -3.90
C GLY A 140 -18.23 -10.49 -3.48
N ARG A 141 -17.19 -9.81 -2.95
CA ARG A 141 -15.90 -10.40 -2.61
C ARG A 141 -15.70 -10.49 -1.10
N ASP A 142 -14.93 -11.49 -0.68
CA ASP A 142 -14.62 -11.74 0.72
C ASP A 142 -13.27 -11.12 1.14
N ARG A 143 -13.19 -10.67 2.40
CA ARG A 143 -11.99 -10.09 2.99
C ARG A 143 -10.83 -11.10 3.08
N SER A 144 -11.13 -12.38 3.21
CA SER A 144 -10.14 -13.45 3.27
C SER A 144 -9.32 -13.63 1.97
N ASN A 145 -9.81 -13.07 0.87
CA ASN A 145 -9.13 -13.09 -0.43
C ASN A 145 -8.58 -11.71 -0.85
N PHE A 146 -8.51 -10.79 0.10
CA PHE A 146 -8.04 -9.42 -0.14
C PHE A 146 -6.95 -9.05 0.87
N GLU A 147 -5.75 -8.71 0.39
CA GLU A 147 -4.59 -8.39 1.23
C GLU A 147 -4.54 -6.90 1.59
N VAL A 148 -4.38 -6.60 2.87
CA VAL A 148 -4.09 -5.24 3.38
C VAL A 148 -2.64 -5.18 3.83
N TRP A 149 -1.85 -4.34 3.18
CA TRP A 149 -0.42 -4.18 3.49
C TRP A 149 -0.14 -2.82 4.11
N GLY A 150 0.62 -2.78 5.22
CA GLY A 150 1.15 -1.57 5.82
C GLY A 150 0.22 -0.89 6.81
N GLY A 151 0.39 0.41 7.00
CA GLY A 151 -0.47 1.21 7.89
C GLY A 151 0.22 1.73 9.15
N GLY A 152 1.48 2.20 9.05
CA GLY A 152 2.21 2.83 10.15
C GLY A 152 3.72 2.70 9.99
N PHE A 153 4.44 3.50 10.78
CA PHE A 153 5.88 3.36 10.93
C PHE A 153 6.22 2.31 11.98
N ILE A 154 7.40 1.72 11.87
CA ILE A 154 7.97 0.84 12.88
C ILE A 154 9.37 1.36 13.20
N VAL A 155 9.58 1.69 14.47
CA VAL A 155 10.87 2.08 15.06
C VAL A 155 11.27 0.96 16.01
N THR A 156 12.36 0.27 15.71
CA THR A 156 12.82 -0.84 16.53
C THR A 156 14.34 -0.90 16.64
N GLY A 157 14.85 -1.50 17.70
CA GLY A 157 16.26 -1.61 17.98
C GLY A 157 16.54 -2.54 19.16
N LYS A 158 17.82 -2.82 19.40
CA LYS A 158 18.25 -3.70 20.49
C LYS A 158 18.03 -3.11 21.89
N ASP A 159 18.05 -1.78 22.01
CA ASP A 159 17.94 -1.02 23.25
C ASP A 159 17.36 0.39 22.99
N GLU A 160 17.05 1.11 24.07
CA GLU A 160 16.49 2.47 23.99
C GLU A 160 17.41 3.46 23.25
N ALA A 161 18.72 3.30 23.36
CA ALA A 161 19.68 4.16 22.67
C ALA A 161 19.57 4.01 21.13
N ALA A 162 19.35 2.79 20.65
CA ALA A 162 19.15 2.51 19.23
C ALA A 162 17.83 3.11 18.70
N LEU A 163 16.80 3.27 19.55
CA LEU A 163 15.53 3.85 19.14
C LEU A 163 15.60 5.36 18.92
N VAL A 164 16.49 6.08 19.59
CA VAL A 164 16.53 7.56 19.58
C VAL A 164 16.70 8.12 18.17
N GLN A 165 17.67 7.61 17.43
CA GLN A 165 17.96 8.10 16.08
C GLN A 165 16.81 7.81 15.11
N GLU A 166 16.24 6.60 15.17
CA GLU A 166 15.12 6.20 14.30
C GLU A 166 13.84 6.95 14.65
N ARG A 167 13.59 7.26 15.93
CA ARG A 167 12.47 8.12 16.35
C ARG A 167 12.53 9.47 15.64
N GLU A 168 13.68 10.13 15.66
CA GLU A 168 13.84 11.44 15.02
C GLU A 168 13.75 11.36 13.48
N ALA A 169 14.27 10.31 12.88
CA ALA A 169 14.11 10.07 11.45
C ALA A 169 12.63 9.88 11.06
N VAL A 170 11.88 9.14 11.86
CA VAL A 170 10.42 8.95 11.65
C VAL A 170 9.66 10.24 11.93
N ARG A 171 10.02 11.01 12.97
CA ARG A 171 9.44 12.33 13.27
C ARG A 171 9.57 13.28 12.07
N TYR A 172 10.76 13.32 11.46
CA TYR A 172 10.96 14.09 10.23
C TYR A 172 10.07 13.61 9.07
N ARG A 173 9.93 12.30 8.88
CA ARG A 173 9.06 11.73 7.84
C ARG A 173 7.59 12.03 8.09
N ILE A 174 7.14 12.00 9.34
CA ILE A 174 5.77 12.41 9.71
C ILE A 174 5.55 13.87 9.37
N ALA A 175 6.48 14.77 9.71
CA ALA A 175 6.39 16.17 9.36
C ALA A 175 6.35 16.38 7.84
N PHE A 176 7.20 15.69 7.10
CA PHE A 176 7.25 15.74 5.64
C PHE A 176 5.92 15.32 5.00
N TYR A 177 5.39 14.16 5.37
CA TYR A 177 4.11 13.70 4.82
C TYR A 177 2.93 14.55 5.31
N GLY A 178 2.92 14.94 6.58
CA GLY A 178 1.90 15.81 7.17
C GLY A 178 1.81 17.18 6.51
N SER A 179 2.87 17.65 5.83
CA SER A 179 2.84 18.87 5.03
C SER A 179 2.04 18.74 3.72
N THR A 180 1.73 17.54 3.30
CA THR A 180 1.05 17.26 2.05
C THR A 180 -0.46 17.20 2.26
N ARG A 181 -1.22 18.08 1.61
CA ARG A 181 -2.67 18.25 1.81
C ARG A 181 -3.50 16.98 1.65
N SER A 182 -3.08 16.04 0.80
CA SER A 182 -3.79 14.78 0.61
C SER A 182 -3.78 13.87 1.86
N TYR A 183 -2.91 14.13 2.83
CA TYR A 183 -2.84 13.41 4.10
C TYR A 183 -3.52 14.15 5.27
N HIS A 184 -3.94 15.41 5.07
CA HIS A 184 -4.61 16.18 6.13
C HIS A 184 -5.87 15.51 6.70
N PRO A 185 -6.68 14.74 5.93
CA PRO A 185 -7.79 13.99 6.51
C PRO A 185 -7.39 13.01 7.61
N ILE A 186 -6.15 12.47 7.57
CA ILE A 186 -5.65 11.58 8.63
C ILE A 186 -5.38 12.38 9.90
N LEU A 187 -4.78 13.57 9.78
CA LEU A 187 -4.56 14.47 10.93
C LEU A 187 -5.89 14.94 11.53
N ALA A 188 -6.87 15.27 10.69
CA ALA A 188 -8.19 15.70 11.11
C ALA A 188 -8.95 14.69 11.96
N LEU A 189 -8.75 13.38 11.72
CA LEU A 189 -9.31 12.31 12.57
C LEU A 189 -8.86 12.42 14.04
N HIS A 190 -7.72 13.05 14.27
CA HIS A 190 -7.13 13.23 15.59
C HIS A 190 -7.29 14.66 16.14
N GLY A 191 -7.93 15.57 15.40
CA GLY A 191 -8.01 16.98 15.78
C GLY A 191 -6.70 17.76 15.60
N TRP A 192 -5.82 17.31 14.68
CA TRP A 192 -4.51 17.91 14.41
C TRP A 192 -4.48 18.70 13.10
N GLU A 193 -5.59 19.32 12.72
CA GLU A 193 -5.70 20.13 11.49
C GLU A 193 -4.68 21.26 11.46
N ASP A 194 -4.51 21.95 12.60
CA ASP A 194 -3.57 23.08 12.73
C ASP A 194 -2.12 22.64 12.51
N LEU A 195 -1.75 21.45 12.99
CA LEU A 195 -0.43 20.89 12.71
C LEU A 195 -0.23 20.68 11.20
N GLY A 196 -1.20 20.10 10.51
CA GLY A 196 -1.15 19.91 9.07
C GLY A 196 -1.00 21.21 8.29
N LEU A 197 -1.77 22.23 8.64
CA LEU A 197 -1.70 23.58 8.04
C LEU A 197 -0.32 24.21 8.29
N LYS A 198 0.18 24.16 9.52
CA LYS A 198 1.50 24.68 9.90
C LYS A 198 2.62 24.03 9.11
N LEU A 199 2.64 22.69 9.06
CA LEU A 199 3.64 21.94 8.30
C LEU A 199 3.57 22.27 6.80
N HIS A 200 2.37 22.43 6.25
CA HIS A 200 2.18 22.82 4.86
C HIS A 200 2.79 24.22 4.57
N GLU A 201 2.53 25.22 5.40
CA GLU A 201 3.11 26.55 5.23
C GLU A 201 4.63 26.57 5.40
N MET A 202 5.18 25.79 6.33
CA MET A 202 6.63 25.62 6.50
C MET A 202 7.27 24.98 5.26
N SER A 203 6.62 23.97 4.66
CA SER A 203 7.11 23.32 3.45
C SER A 203 7.19 24.28 2.26
N LYS A 204 6.22 25.18 2.11
CA LYS A 204 6.22 26.24 1.07
C LYS A 204 7.36 27.24 1.24
N LYS A 205 7.79 27.46 2.49
CA LYS A 205 8.92 28.34 2.85
C LYS A 205 10.28 27.61 2.82
N GLY A 206 10.32 26.32 2.45
CA GLY A 206 11.55 25.53 2.44
C GLY A 206 12.12 25.21 3.82
N GLN A 207 11.34 25.32 4.89
CA GLN A 207 11.75 25.13 6.29
C GLN A 207 11.79 23.63 6.69
N TRP A 208 12.30 22.77 5.83
CA TRP A 208 12.26 21.31 5.96
C TRP A 208 12.90 20.79 7.26
N LYS A 209 14.05 21.37 7.64
CA LYS A 209 14.79 20.94 8.84
C LYS A 209 14.07 21.28 10.14
N GLN A 210 13.29 22.38 10.15
CA GLN A 210 12.57 22.83 11.34
C GLN A 210 11.21 22.14 11.54
N MET A 211 10.70 21.46 10.50
CA MET A 211 9.37 20.85 10.54
C MET A 211 9.29 19.70 11.54
N ALA A 212 10.34 18.91 11.70
CA ALA A 212 10.37 17.78 12.63
C ALA A 212 10.07 18.23 14.07
N ALA A 213 10.63 19.35 14.50
CA ALA A 213 10.41 19.92 15.83
C ALA A 213 8.97 20.38 16.11
N GLN A 214 8.10 20.39 15.09
CA GLN A 214 6.69 20.73 15.24
C GLN A 214 5.81 19.49 15.53
N VAL A 215 6.36 18.29 15.40
CA VAL A 215 5.64 17.03 15.64
C VAL A 215 5.88 16.59 17.09
N PRO A 216 4.90 16.70 18.00
CA PRO A 216 5.05 16.27 19.39
C PRO A 216 5.13 14.73 19.50
N ASP A 217 5.56 14.26 20.67
CA ASP A 217 5.73 12.81 20.91
C ASP A 217 4.40 12.05 20.78
N GLU A 218 3.30 12.62 21.25
CA GLU A 218 1.96 12.03 21.14
C GLU A 218 1.57 11.75 19.68
N VAL A 219 1.92 12.66 18.76
CA VAL A 219 1.68 12.46 17.32
C VAL A 219 2.61 11.37 16.76
N LEU A 220 3.88 11.38 17.16
CA LEU A 220 4.84 10.35 16.73
C LEU A 220 4.37 8.94 17.14
N GLU A 221 3.92 8.77 18.37
CA GLU A 221 3.47 7.48 18.93
C GLU A 221 2.18 6.97 18.27
N GLU A 222 1.29 7.86 17.84
CA GLU A 222 0.11 7.49 17.06
C GLU A 222 0.47 7.00 15.64
N PHE A 223 1.53 7.51 15.03
CA PHE A 223 1.96 7.10 13.70
C PHE A 223 2.95 5.93 13.70
N ALA A 224 3.65 5.66 14.79
CA ALA A 224 4.72 4.68 14.86
C ALA A 224 4.54 3.66 15.98
N VAL A 225 4.84 2.40 15.69
CA VAL A 225 5.20 1.42 16.71
C VAL A 225 6.64 1.70 17.12
N ILE A 226 6.88 1.91 18.41
CA ILE A 226 8.21 2.17 18.97
C ILE A 226 8.47 1.13 20.03
N ALA A 227 9.43 0.23 19.80
CA ALA A 227 9.73 -0.86 20.71
C ALA A 227 11.14 -1.44 20.51
N THR A 228 11.78 -1.85 21.60
CA THR A 228 12.93 -2.77 21.52
C THR A 228 12.50 -4.15 21.05
N TYR A 229 13.44 -5.00 20.62
CA TYR A 229 13.11 -6.34 20.10
C TYR A 229 12.29 -7.17 21.07
N ASP A 230 12.56 -7.09 22.36
CA ASP A 230 11.86 -7.84 23.41
C ASP A 230 10.35 -7.53 23.46
N ASN A 231 9.96 -6.31 23.14
CA ASN A 231 8.59 -5.82 23.19
C ASN A 231 7.93 -5.68 21.81
N LEU A 232 8.69 -5.87 20.74
CA LEU A 232 8.23 -5.54 19.38
C LEU A 232 7.00 -6.35 18.98
N VAL A 233 6.99 -7.67 19.20
CA VAL A 233 5.87 -8.56 18.82
C VAL A 233 4.58 -8.14 19.52
N SER A 234 4.66 -7.81 20.80
CA SER A 234 3.51 -7.33 21.58
C SER A 234 2.95 -6.03 21.01
N LYS A 235 3.82 -5.06 20.72
CA LYS A 235 3.43 -3.76 20.17
C LYS A 235 2.91 -3.85 18.73
N LEU A 236 3.49 -4.72 17.91
CA LEU A 236 2.96 -5.00 16.58
C LEU A 236 1.60 -5.68 16.63
N THR A 237 1.40 -6.61 17.58
CA THR A 237 0.11 -7.27 17.79
C THR A 237 -0.96 -6.25 18.19
N GLU A 238 -0.66 -5.39 19.16
CA GLU A 238 -1.55 -4.31 19.57
C GLU A 238 -1.95 -3.41 18.39
N ARG A 239 -0.99 -3.07 17.54
CA ARG A 239 -1.17 -2.14 16.42
C ARG A 239 -1.91 -2.74 15.23
N PHE A 240 -1.58 -3.97 14.83
CA PHE A 240 -1.92 -4.50 13.50
C PHE A 240 -2.85 -5.72 13.51
N SER A 241 -3.01 -6.41 14.64
CA SER A 241 -3.82 -7.63 14.71
C SER A 241 -5.24 -7.42 14.22
N GLY A 242 -5.69 -8.26 13.30
CA GLY A 242 -7.02 -8.20 12.69
C GLY A 242 -7.22 -7.09 11.64
N GLN A 243 -6.23 -6.26 11.40
CA GLN A 243 -6.34 -5.11 10.48
C GLN A 243 -5.46 -5.26 9.25
N THR A 244 -4.19 -5.58 9.46
CA THR A 244 -3.14 -5.62 8.43
C THR A 244 -2.63 -7.05 8.28
N ASP A 245 -2.45 -7.48 7.04
CA ASP A 245 -2.01 -8.84 6.71
C ASP A 245 -0.51 -8.92 6.47
N CYS A 246 0.08 -7.82 5.99
CA CYS A 246 1.51 -7.70 5.71
C CYS A 246 2.06 -6.36 6.19
N MET A 247 3.29 -6.37 6.66
CA MET A 247 4.03 -5.16 7.04
C MET A 247 5.47 -5.21 6.55
N THR A 248 6.11 -4.06 6.41
CA THR A 248 7.55 -3.98 6.19
C THR A 248 8.22 -3.72 7.52
N LEU A 249 9.03 -4.67 7.97
CA LEU A 249 9.82 -4.55 9.18
C LEU A 249 11.21 -4.01 8.81
N PRO A 250 11.62 -2.84 9.33
CA PRO A 250 13.00 -2.42 9.25
C PRO A 250 13.83 -3.32 10.17
N MET A 251 14.77 -4.05 9.58
CA MET A 251 15.73 -4.84 10.37
C MET A 251 16.99 -4.00 10.58
N PRO A 252 17.27 -3.56 11.80
CA PRO A 252 18.47 -2.79 12.09
C PRO A 252 19.74 -3.60 11.85
N GLU A 253 20.82 -2.91 11.55
CA GLU A 253 22.12 -3.52 11.42
C GLU A 253 22.58 -4.20 12.72
N GLY A 254 23.22 -5.36 12.60
CA GLY A 254 23.84 -6.06 13.73
C GLY A 254 22.93 -7.00 14.53
N ILE A 255 21.68 -7.23 14.11
CA ILE A 255 20.89 -8.33 14.71
C ILE A 255 21.40 -9.67 14.15
N PRO A 256 21.70 -10.69 15.00
CA PRO A 256 22.05 -12.02 14.53
C PRO A 256 20.95 -12.67 13.70
N ASP A 257 21.33 -13.39 12.63
CA ASP A 257 20.37 -14.05 11.72
C ASP A 257 19.38 -14.98 12.44
N THR A 258 19.82 -15.63 13.50
CA THR A 258 19.00 -16.52 14.31
C THR A 258 17.90 -15.76 15.02
N GLU A 259 18.24 -14.67 15.72
CA GLU A 259 17.28 -13.80 16.41
C GLU A 259 16.31 -13.15 15.40
N ALA A 260 16.83 -12.69 14.25
CA ALA A 260 16.00 -12.12 13.20
C ALA A 260 14.95 -13.12 12.69
N ARG A 261 15.35 -14.39 12.49
CA ARG A 261 14.43 -15.45 12.07
C ARG A 261 13.38 -15.78 13.12
N GLU A 262 13.78 -15.88 14.39
CA GLU A 262 12.85 -16.11 15.49
C GLU A 262 11.84 -14.98 15.63
N LEU A 263 12.29 -13.73 15.62
CA LEU A 263 11.44 -12.55 15.65
C LEU A 263 10.44 -12.53 14.48
N ILE A 264 10.88 -12.83 13.26
CA ILE A 264 10.01 -12.90 12.08
C ILE A 264 8.97 -14.05 12.24
N GLN A 265 9.35 -15.19 12.81
CA GLN A 265 8.42 -16.29 13.04
C GLN A 265 7.34 -15.92 14.07
N GLU A 266 7.69 -15.21 15.13
CA GLU A 266 6.71 -14.71 16.10
C GLU A 266 5.78 -13.66 15.50
N ILE A 267 6.31 -12.72 14.71
CA ILE A 267 5.50 -11.72 14.01
C ILE A 267 4.50 -12.38 13.03
N LYS A 268 4.89 -13.45 12.36
CA LYS A 268 3.99 -14.20 11.46
C LYS A 268 2.81 -14.88 12.14
N LYS A 269 2.84 -15.02 13.48
CA LYS A 269 1.71 -15.56 14.25
C LYS A 269 0.65 -14.52 14.57
N ILE A 270 0.93 -13.23 14.33
CA ILE A 270 -0.05 -12.16 14.53
C ILE A 270 -1.27 -12.43 13.64
N ASN A 271 -2.45 -12.42 14.27
CA ASN A 271 -3.70 -12.73 13.57
C ASN A 271 -3.97 -11.73 12.45
N ASN A 272 -4.23 -12.26 11.26
CA ASN A 272 -4.63 -11.48 10.09
C ASN A 272 -5.78 -12.17 9.34
N PRO A 273 -6.69 -11.39 8.71
CA PRO A 273 -7.86 -11.93 8.01
C PRO A 273 -7.58 -12.53 6.64
N PHE A 274 -6.45 -12.24 6.02
CA PHE A 274 -6.11 -12.72 4.68
C PHE A 274 -5.73 -14.21 4.69
N ILE A 275 -6.30 -14.98 3.78
CA ILE A 275 -6.01 -16.42 3.65
C ILE A 275 -5.18 -16.68 2.39
N SER A 276 -5.69 -16.26 1.23
CA SER A 276 -5.01 -16.45 -0.05
C SER A 276 -5.64 -15.63 -1.16
N PHE A 277 -4.88 -15.33 -2.19
CA PHE A 277 -5.44 -14.78 -3.44
C PHE A 277 -6.28 -15.83 -4.19
N PRO A 278 -7.24 -15.38 -5.04
CA PRO A 278 -8.00 -16.28 -5.91
C PRO A 278 -7.05 -17.12 -6.80
N LYS A 279 -7.36 -18.42 -6.96
CA LYS A 279 -6.54 -19.36 -7.75
C LYS A 279 -7.10 -19.68 -9.12
N SER A 280 -8.33 -19.26 -9.40
CA SER A 280 -9.01 -19.49 -10.68
C SER A 280 -9.17 -18.19 -11.46
N TRP A 281 -9.04 -18.29 -12.76
CA TRP A 281 -9.25 -17.19 -13.72
C TRP A 281 -10.72 -16.81 -13.89
#